data_0e6da858f59e3bda50ee61c5f3745b76
#
_entry.id   0e6da858f59e3bda50ee61c5f3745b76
#
_cell.length_a   1.000
_cell.length_b   1.000
_cell.length_c   1.000
_cell.angle_alpha   90.00
_cell.angle_beta   90.00
_cell.angle_gamma   90.00
#
_symmetry.space_group_name_H-M   'P 1'
#
loop_
_entity.id
_entity.type
_entity.pdbx_description
1 polymer ?
#
loop_
_entity_poly.entity_id
_entity_poly.type
_entity_poly.pdbx_seq_one_letter_code
_entity_poly.pdbx_strand_id
1 'polypeptide(L)'
;MSNELDGSNKNKEVERVLLNVIDTLQDSQKGFATIGEHLTEDKLRRFFLAESLKRANFRAELENELHRAGMADVSETGTVSGALHRAWGELKSKLGGDDHTLLETAEQGEDEAKKAYKDALEHDLPLPLRQLLTEQQSHVLASHDFVKANRDALVTK
;
A
#
# COMPACT_ATOMS: atom_id res chain seq x y z
N MET A 1 -3.63 -26.10 -26.75
CA MET A 1 -3.07 -24.82 -27.22
C MET A 1 -3.72 -23.61 -26.56
N SER A 2 -5.04 -23.58 -26.42
CA SER A 2 -5.71 -22.48 -25.73
C SER A 2 -5.29 -22.36 -24.27
N ASN A 3 -4.92 -23.46 -23.61
CA ASN A 3 -4.50 -23.49 -22.21
C ASN A 3 -3.20 -22.72 -21.94
N GLU A 4 -2.27 -22.75 -22.88
CA GLU A 4 -1.01 -22.03 -22.72
C GLU A 4 -1.19 -20.53 -22.81
N LEU A 5 -2.05 -20.06 -23.73
CA LEU A 5 -2.37 -18.65 -23.87
C LEU A 5 -3.13 -18.14 -22.66
N ASP A 6 -4.09 -18.92 -22.17
CA ASP A 6 -4.86 -18.55 -20.98
C ASP A 6 -3.97 -18.51 -19.74
N GLY A 7 -3.03 -19.47 -19.60
CA GLY A 7 -2.07 -19.49 -18.51
C GLY A 7 -1.14 -18.28 -18.54
N SER A 8 -0.68 -17.89 -19.74
CA SER A 8 0.20 -16.71 -19.91
C SER A 8 -0.54 -15.43 -19.54
N ASN A 9 -1.80 -15.28 -19.94
CA ASN A 9 -2.62 -14.11 -19.61
C ASN A 9 -2.91 -14.03 -18.11
N LYS A 10 -3.22 -15.17 -17.49
CA LYS A 10 -3.43 -15.25 -16.04
C LYS A 10 -2.18 -14.87 -15.27
N ASN A 11 -1.01 -15.33 -15.72
CA ASN A 11 0.26 -15.00 -15.09
C ASN A 11 0.56 -13.51 -15.17
N LYS A 12 0.30 -12.89 -16.32
CA LYS A 12 0.49 -11.44 -16.48
C LYS A 12 -0.44 -10.64 -15.59
N GLU A 13 -1.69 -11.10 -15.46
CA GLU A 13 -2.66 -10.46 -14.59
C GLU A 13 -2.22 -10.56 -13.13
N VAL A 14 -1.76 -11.74 -12.69
CA VAL A 14 -1.25 -11.93 -11.34
C VAL A 14 -0.03 -11.05 -11.10
N GLU A 15 0.89 -11.00 -12.05
CA GLU A 15 2.08 -10.14 -11.94
C GLU A 15 1.68 -8.68 -11.79
N ARG A 16 0.68 -8.22 -12.56
CA ARG A 16 0.21 -6.84 -12.51
C ARG A 16 -0.35 -6.48 -11.13
N VAL A 17 -1.21 -7.33 -10.57
CA VAL A 17 -1.81 -7.04 -9.26
C VAL A 17 -0.78 -7.11 -8.14
N LEU A 18 0.21 -7.99 -8.23
CA LEU A 18 1.29 -8.05 -7.25
C LEU A 18 2.20 -6.83 -7.34
N LEU A 19 2.50 -6.39 -8.55
CA LEU A 19 3.28 -5.17 -8.75
C LEU A 19 2.55 -3.96 -8.16
N ASN A 20 1.23 -3.90 -8.29
CA ASN A 20 0.43 -2.84 -7.68
C ASN A 20 0.57 -2.83 -6.16
N VAL A 21 0.62 -4.00 -5.52
CA VAL A 21 0.84 -4.08 -4.08
C VAL A 21 2.22 -3.53 -3.71
N ILE A 22 3.25 -3.90 -4.46
CA ILE A 22 4.61 -3.40 -4.23
C ILE A 22 4.67 -1.88 -4.37
N ASP A 23 4.06 -1.34 -5.43
CA ASP A 23 4.00 0.11 -5.66
C ASP A 23 3.29 0.82 -4.52
N THR A 24 2.17 0.27 -4.08
CA THR A 24 1.41 0.79 -2.95
C THR A 24 2.26 0.85 -1.68
N LEU A 25 3.01 -0.21 -1.40
CA LEU A 25 3.87 -0.26 -0.22
C LEU A 25 4.98 0.79 -0.30
N GLN A 26 5.57 0.94 -1.47
CA GLN A 26 6.62 1.94 -1.69
C GLN A 26 6.08 3.36 -1.51
N ASP A 27 4.94 3.67 -2.12
CA ASP A 27 4.32 4.99 -2.04
C ASP A 27 3.83 5.28 -0.62
N SER A 28 3.26 4.28 0.06
CA SER A 28 2.81 4.41 1.45
C SER A 28 3.98 4.69 2.39
N GLN A 29 5.10 4.00 2.19
CA GLN A 29 6.31 4.23 2.99
C GLN A 29 6.74 5.68 2.92
N LYS A 30 6.83 6.22 1.71
CA LYS A 30 7.24 7.61 1.49
C LYS A 30 6.20 8.58 2.02
N GLY A 31 4.93 8.33 1.74
CA GLY A 31 3.84 9.20 2.15
C GLY A 31 3.68 9.27 3.67
N PHE A 32 3.73 8.13 4.35
CA PHE A 32 3.63 8.11 5.80
C PHE A 32 4.81 8.80 6.47
N ALA A 33 6.03 8.62 5.95
CA ALA A 33 7.20 9.30 6.49
C ALA A 33 7.08 10.81 6.33
N THR A 34 6.69 11.27 5.14
CA THR A 34 6.55 12.70 4.85
C THR A 34 5.47 13.34 5.71
N ILE A 35 4.30 12.71 5.80
CA ILE A 35 3.21 13.20 6.63
C ILE A 35 3.64 13.22 8.11
N GLY A 36 4.28 12.15 8.57
CA GLY A 36 4.75 12.06 9.95
C GLY A 36 5.67 13.20 10.36
N GLU A 37 6.50 13.66 9.42
CA GLU A 37 7.39 14.79 9.67
C GLU A 37 6.65 16.13 9.78
N HIS A 38 5.45 16.24 9.22
CA HIS A 38 4.69 17.49 9.16
C HIS A 38 3.51 17.54 10.13
N LEU A 39 3.13 16.42 10.73
CA LEU A 39 2.05 16.41 11.73
C LEU A 39 2.48 17.15 12.99
N THR A 40 1.55 17.84 13.63
CA THR A 40 1.81 18.61 14.85
C THR A 40 1.56 17.79 16.12
N GLU A 41 0.61 16.84 16.08
CA GLU A 41 0.26 16.04 17.24
C GLU A 41 1.23 14.87 17.37
N ASP A 42 1.85 14.73 18.55
CA ASP A 42 2.97 13.83 18.77
C ASP A 42 2.62 12.34 18.60
N LYS A 43 1.45 11.93 19.06
CA LYS A 43 1.01 10.53 18.92
C LYS A 43 0.84 10.16 17.45
N LEU A 44 0.27 11.08 16.67
CA LEU A 44 0.08 10.86 15.24
C LEU A 44 1.42 10.81 14.51
N ARG A 45 2.34 11.69 14.88
CA ARG A 45 3.69 11.67 14.29
C ARG A 45 4.34 10.31 14.49
N ARG A 46 4.31 9.80 15.72
CA ARG A 46 4.93 8.51 16.05
C ARG A 46 4.26 7.37 15.27
N PHE A 47 2.95 7.38 15.20
CA PHE A 47 2.21 6.38 14.45
C PHE A 47 2.63 6.37 12.98
N PHE A 48 2.66 7.55 12.35
CA PHE A 48 2.97 7.66 10.94
C PHE A 48 4.41 7.24 10.63
N LEU A 49 5.37 7.63 11.48
CA LEU A 49 6.76 7.24 11.28
C LEU A 49 6.95 5.73 11.47
N ALA A 50 6.29 5.16 12.48
CA ALA A 50 6.33 3.71 12.69
C ALA A 50 5.67 2.96 11.53
N GLU A 51 4.55 3.48 11.02
CA GLU A 51 3.84 2.88 9.90
C GLU A 51 4.67 2.91 8.62
N SER A 52 5.44 3.97 8.41
CA SER A 52 6.37 4.05 7.29
C SER A 52 7.35 2.89 7.30
N LEU A 53 7.94 2.60 8.46
CA LEU A 53 8.87 1.48 8.61
C LEU A 53 8.16 0.14 8.39
N LYS A 54 6.93 0.01 8.87
CA LYS A 54 6.14 -1.19 8.70
C LYS A 54 5.89 -1.49 7.21
N ARG A 55 5.60 -0.45 6.43
CA ARG A 55 5.37 -0.61 4.99
C ARG A 55 6.64 -1.02 4.25
N ALA A 56 7.79 -0.51 4.68
CA ALA A 56 9.07 -0.95 4.13
C ALA A 56 9.31 -2.43 4.43
N ASN A 57 9.00 -2.89 5.64
CA ASN A 57 9.13 -4.29 6.01
C ASN A 57 8.18 -5.18 5.21
N PHE A 58 6.95 -4.74 5.02
CA PHE A 58 5.96 -5.47 4.22
C PHE A 58 6.46 -5.67 2.79
N ARG A 59 7.04 -4.62 2.22
CA ARG A 59 7.60 -4.71 0.87
C ARG A 59 8.72 -5.74 0.80
N ALA A 60 9.63 -5.72 1.77
CA ALA A 60 10.74 -6.67 1.82
C ALA A 60 10.24 -8.11 1.96
N GLU A 61 9.26 -8.34 2.84
CA GLU A 61 8.65 -9.65 3.02
C GLU A 61 7.98 -10.14 1.74
N LEU A 62 7.27 -9.25 1.05
CA LEU A 62 6.59 -9.59 -0.20
C LEU A 62 7.59 -9.94 -1.30
N GLU A 63 8.64 -9.13 -1.44
CA GLU A 63 9.68 -9.41 -2.45
C GLU A 63 10.38 -10.74 -2.18
N ASN A 64 10.65 -11.05 -0.91
CA ASN A 64 11.24 -12.33 -0.53
C ASN A 64 10.32 -13.51 -0.89
N GLU A 65 9.03 -13.36 -0.63
CA GLU A 65 8.06 -14.42 -0.94
C GLU A 65 7.90 -14.60 -2.44
N LEU A 66 7.91 -13.51 -3.21
CA LEU A 66 7.89 -13.58 -4.68
C LEU A 66 9.12 -14.33 -5.21
N HIS A 67 10.27 -14.10 -4.59
CA HIS A 67 11.51 -14.80 -4.94
C HIS A 67 11.35 -16.31 -4.72
N ARG A 68 10.81 -16.71 -3.58
CA ARG A 68 10.57 -18.12 -3.26
C ARG A 68 9.56 -18.77 -4.21
N ALA A 69 8.59 -17.99 -4.66
CA ALA A 69 7.56 -18.47 -5.58
C ALA A 69 8.01 -18.48 -7.05
N GLY A 70 9.26 -18.11 -7.33
CA GLY A 70 9.77 -18.03 -8.69
C GLY A 70 9.26 -16.82 -9.47
N MET A 71 8.81 -15.78 -8.78
CA MET A 71 8.23 -14.58 -9.36
C MET A 71 9.07 -13.33 -9.07
N ALA A 72 10.39 -13.48 -8.99
CA ALA A 72 11.28 -12.36 -8.67
C ALA A 72 11.21 -11.22 -9.69
N ASP A 73 10.86 -11.51 -10.91
CA ASP A 73 10.77 -10.53 -12.00
C ASP A 73 9.73 -9.45 -11.74
N VAL A 74 8.72 -9.75 -10.91
CA VAL A 74 7.62 -8.80 -10.64
C VAL A 74 8.17 -7.49 -10.09
N SER A 75 9.10 -7.57 -9.13
CA SER A 75 9.64 -6.37 -8.49
C SER A 75 10.57 -5.56 -9.40
N GLU A 76 10.98 -6.12 -10.55
CA GLU A 76 11.91 -5.48 -11.47
C GLU A 76 11.22 -4.75 -12.63
N THR A 77 9.89 -4.92 -12.79
CA THR A 77 9.17 -4.38 -13.94
C THR A 77 8.77 -2.92 -13.82
N GLY A 78 8.99 -2.28 -12.67
CA GLY A 78 8.67 -0.87 -12.48
C GLY A 78 7.20 -0.62 -12.17
N THR A 79 6.86 0.64 -11.90
CA THR A 79 5.52 1.02 -11.49
C THR A 79 4.54 1.03 -12.65
N VAL A 80 3.30 0.62 -12.39
CA VAL A 80 2.25 0.55 -13.41
C VAL A 80 0.97 1.29 -13.03
N SER A 81 0.81 1.69 -11.78
CA SER A 81 -0.46 2.28 -11.32
C SER A 81 -0.42 3.79 -11.26
N GLY A 82 -1.12 4.44 -12.20
CA GLY A 82 -1.31 5.88 -12.16
C GLY A 82 -2.19 6.32 -11.01
N ALA A 83 -3.12 5.47 -10.57
CA ALA A 83 -4.03 5.79 -9.45
C ALA A 83 -3.27 5.95 -8.14
N LEU A 84 -2.29 5.07 -7.87
CA LEU A 84 -1.45 5.17 -6.68
C LEU A 84 -0.68 6.47 -6.65
N HIS A 85 -0.06 6.80 -7.78
CA HIS A 85 0.70 8.06 -7.88
C HIS A 85 -0.19 9.27 -7.73
N ARG A 86 -1.43 9.21 -8.22
CA ARG A 86 -2.38 10.31 -8.04
C ARG A 86 -2.81 10.45 -6.59
N ALA A 87 -3.02 9.34 -5.87
CA ALA A 87 -3.43 9.37 -4.46
C ALA A 87 -2.40 10.09 -3.59
N TRP A 88 -1.11 9.86 -3.84
CA TRP A 88 -0.03 10.51 -3.08
C TRP A 88 0.58 11.71 -3.81
N GLY A 89 0.25 11.91 -5.08
CA GLY A 89 0.87 12.92 -5.94
C GLY A 89 0.59 14.34 -5.49
N GLU A 90 -0.52 14.57 -4.80
CA GLU A 90 -0.89 15.88 -4.29
C GLU A 90 -0.31 16.16 -2.90
N LEU A 91 0.38 15.18 -2.31
CA LEU A 91 0.91 15.32 -0.96
C LEU A 91 1.75 16.58 -0.79
N LYS A 92 2.64 16.85 -1.73
CA LYS A 92 3.52 18.01 -1.66
C LYS A 92 2.75 19.32 -1.53
N SER A 93 1.63 19.46 -2.25
CA SER A 93 0.79 20.65 -2.19
C SER A 93 -0.01 20.73 -0.90
N LYS A 94 -0.16 19.63 -0.17
CA LYS A 94 -0.93 19.56 1.08
C LYS A 94 -0.06 19.69 2.32
N LEU A 95 1.26 19.71 2.20
CA LEU A 95 2.16 19.74 3.36
C LEU A 95 2.06 21.02 4.20
N GLY A 96 1.55 22.11 3.62
CA GLY A 96 1.29 23.34 4.37
C GLY A 96 -0.05 23.34 5.12
N GLY A 97 -0.86 22.28 4.97
CA GLY A 97 -2.17 22.19 5.61
C GLY A 97 -2.07 21.71 7.06
N ASP A 98 -3.23 21.67 7.71
CA ASP A 98 -3.34 21.21 9.10
C ASP A 98 -3.30 19.67 9.16
N ASP A 99 -3.30 19.14 10.39
CA ASP A 99 -3.28 17.71 10.62
C ASP A 99 -4.47 17.01 9.96
N HIS A 100 -5.65 17.62 9.98
CA HIS A 100 -6.83 17.05 9.32
C HIS A 100 -6.58 16.83 7.83
N THR A 101 -6.03 17.83 7.14
CA THR A 101 -5.72 17.73 5.70
C THR A 101 -4.71 16.61 5.42
N LEU A 102 -3.70 16.48 6.28
CA LEU A 102 -2.68 15.45 6.13
C LEU A 102 -3.26 14.05 6.34
N LEU A 103 -4.13 13.90 7.33
CA LEU A 103 -4.80 12.61 7.58
C LEU A 103 -5.76 12.24 6.44
N GLU A 104 -6.45 13.22 5.87
CA GLU A 104 -7.31 13.02 4.72
C GLU A 104 -6.52 12.49 3.52
N THR A 105 -5.35 13.08 3.27
CA THR A 105 -4.46 12.64 2.20
C THR A 105 -3.96 11.21 2.45
N ALA A 106 -3.59 10.91 3.69
CA ALA A 106 -3.15 9.56 4.07
C ALA A 106 -4.26 8.54 3.85
N GLU A 107 -5.51 8.88 4.18
CA GLU A 107 -6.64 7.98 3.97
C GLU A 107 -6.83 7.65 2.50
N GLN A 108 -6.67 8.62 1.62
CA GLN A 108 -6.77 8.37 0.18
C GLN A 108 -5.71 7.37 -0.28
N GLY A 109 -4.48 7.51 0.20
CA GLY A 109 -3.43 6.54 -0.09
C GLY A 109 -3.73 5.17 0.47
N GLU A 110 -4.29 5.09 1.67
CA GLU A 110 -4.69 3.84 2.29
C GLU A 110 -5.83 3.15 1.53
N ASP A 111 -6.76 3.92 0.97
CA ASP A 111 -7.83 3.37 0.14
C ASP A 111 -7.26 2.66 -1.09
N GLU A 112 -6.25 3.24 -1.70
CA GLU A 112 -5.57 2.60 -2.84
C GLU A 112 -4.82 1.34 -2.41
N ALA A 113 -4.20 1.36 -1.23
CA ALA A 113 -3.54 0.18 -0.67
C ALA A 113 -4.54 -0.95 -0.43
N LYS A 114 -5.68 -0.64 0.17
CA LYS A 114 -6.75 -1.61 0.42
C LYS A 114 -7.20 -2.26 -0.88
N LYS A 115 -7.38 -1.45 -1.91
CA LYS A 115 -7.81 -1.94 -3.22
C LYS A 115 -6.76 -2.86 -3.84
N ALA A 116 -5.48 -2.48 -3.75
CA ALA A 116 -4.40 -3.28 -4.32
C ALA A 116 -4.34 -4.68 -3.69
N TYR A 117 -4.45 -4.76 -2.36
CA TYR A 117 -4.46 -6.05 -1.67
C TYR A 117 -5.70 -6.88 -2.03
N LYS A 118 -6.86 -6.23 -2.09
CA LYS A 118 -8.11 -6.90 -2.45
C LYS A 118 -8.00 -7.50 -3.86
N ASP A 119 -7.54 -6.72 -4.81
CA ASP A 119 -7.40 -7.17 -6.20
C ASP A 119 -6.43 -8.36 -6.29
N ALA A 120 -5.31 -8.29 -5.58
CA ALA A 120 -4.34 -9.39 -5.58
C ALA A 120 -4.93 -10.67 -5.00
N LEU A 121 -5.69 -10.56 -3.90
CA LEU A 121 -6.26 -11.72 -3.20
C LEU A 121 -7.45 -12.35 -3.95
N GLU A 122 -7.98 -11.71 -4.98
CA GLU A 122 -8.99 -12.29 -5.85
C GLU A 122 -8.42 -13.31 -6.84
N HIS A 123 -7.10 -13.35 -6.96
CA HIS A 123 -6.42 -14.26 -7.88
C HIS A 123 -5.93 -15.53 -7.19
N ASP A 124 -5.66 -16.54 -8.00
CA ASP A 124 -5.13 -17.81 -7.52
C ASP A 124 -3.63 -17.63 -7.26
N LEU A 125 -3.23 -17.71 -6.01
CA LEU A 125 -1.86 -17.46 -5.57
C LEU A 125 -1.32 -18.66 -4.80
N PRO A 126 0.00 -18.91 -4.83
CA PRO A 126 0.60 -19.90 -3.94
C PRO A 126 0.21 -19.61 -2.49
N LEU A 127 -0.04 -20.67 -1.72
CA LEU A 127 -0.55 -20.53 -0.35
C LEU A 127 0.31 -19.62 0.54
N PRO A 128 1.65 -19.76 0.57
CA PRO A 128 2.44 -18.87 1.42
C PRO A 128 2.30 -17.39 1.04
N LEU A 129 2.20 -17.09 -0.26
CA LEU A 129 2.00 -15.74 -0.75
C LEU A 129 0.63 -15.21 -0.35
N ARG A 130 -0.41 -16.02 -0.50
CA ARG A 130 -1.77 -15.65 -0.08
C ARG A 130 -1.83 -15.36 1.42
N GLN A 131 -1.18 -16.18 2.24
CA GLN A 131 -1.14 -15.98 3.68
C GLN A 131 -0.46 -14.67 4.04
N LEU A 132 0.67 -14.38 3.41
CA LEU A 132 1.39 -13.13 3.65
C LEU A 132 0.55 -11.91 3.28
N LEU A 133 -0.06 -11.93 2.10
CA LEU A 133 -0.89 -10.81 1.64
C LEU A 133 -2.11 -10.62 2.53
N THR A 134 -2.70 -11.70 3.04
CA THR A 134 -3.85 -11.64 3.94
C THR A 134 -3.46 -10.97 5.26
N GLU A 135 -2.31 -11.33 5.82
CA GLU A 135 -1.80 -10.72 7.05
C GLU A 135 -1.51 -9.24 6.85
N GLN A 136 -0.85 -8.90 5.76
CA GLN A 136 -0.54 -7.50 5.44
C GLN A 136 -1.80 -6.68 5.22
N GLN A 137 -2.79 -7.24 4.50
CA GLN A 137 -4.08 -6.60 4.29
C GLN A 137 -4.77 -6.28 5.61
N SER A 138 -4.76 -7.23 6.54
CA SER A 138 -5.36 -7.05 7.85
C SER A 138 -4.77 -5.85 8.59
N HIS A 139 -3.45 -5.71 8.52
CA HIS A 139 -2.76 -4.57 9.12
C HIS A 139 -3.14 -3.25 8.42
N VAL A 140 -3.18 -3.25 7.09
CA VAL A 140 -3.54 -2.05 6.32
C VAL A 140 -4.96 -1.59 6.64
N LEU A 141 -5.90 -2.53 6.80
CA LEU A 141 -7.28 -2.21 7.17
C LEU A 141 -7.33 -1.56 8.55
N ALA A 142 -6.59 -2.09 9.52
CA ALA A 142 -6.51 -1.50 10.86
C ALA A 142 -5.89 -0.11 10.83
N SER A 143 -4.84 0.07 10.05
CA SER A 143 -4.18 1.36 9.87
C SER A 143 -5.12 2.39 9.24
N HIS A 144 -5.84 1.98 8.20
CA HIS A 144 -6.84 2.84 7.54
C HIS A 144 -7.89 3.32 8.54
N ASP A 145 -8.40 2.40 9.34
CA ASP A 145 -9.45 2.74 10.33
C ASP A 145 -8.93 3.68 11.40
N PHE A 146 -7.69 3.50 11.83
CA PHE A 146 -7.04 4.41 12.78
C PHE A 146 -6.91 5.81 12.18
N VAL A 147 -6.43 5.93 10.96
CA VAL A 147 -6.27 7.23 10.28
C VAL A 147 -7.63 7.91 10.12
N LYS A 148 -8.63 7.16 9.69
CA LYS A 148 -9.98 7.69 9.50
C LYS A 148 -10.58 8.20 10.81
N ALA A 149 -10.48 7.41 11.88
CA ALA A 149 -11.02 7.79 13.18
C ALA A 149 -10.36 9.06 13.72
N ASN A 150 -9.04 9.18 13.56
CA ASN A 150 -8.32 10.37 14.00
C ASN A 150 -8.63 11.59 13.15
N ARG A 151 -8.80 11.42 11.84
CA ARG A 151 -9.25 12.49 10.97
C ARG A 151 -10.62 13.02 11.41
N ASP A 152 -11.55 12.10 11.66
CA ASP A 152 -12.92 12.48 12.07
C ASP A 152 -12.92 13.18 13.42
N ALA A 153 -12.07 12.77 14.35
CA ALA A 153 -11.94 13.42 15.65
C ALA A 153 -11.44 14.85 15.53
N LEU A 154 -10.59 15.15 14.56
CA LEU A 154 -10.08 16.51 14.34
C LEU A 154 -11.15 17.45 13.79
N VAL A 155 -12.09 16.92 13.02
CA VAL A 155 -13.19 17.76 12.47
C VAL A 155 -14.11 18.25 13.58
N THR A 156 -14.31 17.46 14.63
CA THR A 156 -15.24 17.81 15.73
C THR A 156 -14.65 18.81 16.72
N LYS A 157 -13.40 19.15 16.58
CA LYS A 157 -12.75 20.17 17.42
C LYS A 157 -12.94 21.56 16.84
#